data_103c58994109c047d92689ce5a9050f5
#
_entry.id   103c58994109c047d92689ce5a9050f5
#
_cell.length_a   1.000
_cell.length_b   1.000
_cell.length_c   1.000
_cell.angle_alpha   90.00
_cell.angle_beta   90.00
_cell.angle_gamma   90.00
#
_symmetry.space_group_name_H-M   'P 1'
#
loop_
_entity.id
_entity.type
_entity.pdbx_description
1 polymer ?
#
loop_
_entity_poly.entity_id
_entity_poly.type
_entity_poly.pdbx_seq_one_letter_code
_entity_poly.pdbx_strand_id
1 'polypeptide(L)'
;MLDLCPQGNVSQILLGGTQKGSTKFFDLMERKKTVMGYFLDRARSPYQKSGTETDFLLRTSDCSEEMPENLYLVAGDTKLDLISQSLDLFSNNNAIPGLNTWKATYSWLIDLQEAIKLRLGDNTVFFIDTNPSFSSYTKLGLLSADRLIVPCFSDVGSLYALNNIMYLLYDINESGIDIGGVSFAKTAKNNGMSIPLIFMTLIGKSTIYKKDSAIAFSNLESKIKTNLDNLKSKYNGKIFVRSAFDMIQQIHDMHLVAPYVNLTGKIVTKLKQTHKTGIFSEDGREMQIGSHIEAYKDKIQDVVGLL
;
A
#
# COMPACT_ATOMS: atom_id res chain seq x y z
N MET A 1 -8.87 2.02 -5.46
CA MET A 1 -7.93 1.16 -4.74
C MET A 1 -7.28 0.20 -5.71
N LEU A 2 -5.95 0.14 -5.77
CA LEU A 2 -5.19 -0.86 -6.54
C LEU A 2 -4.47 -1.76 -5.53
N ASP A 3 -4.74 -3.06 -5.55
CA ASP A 3 -4.12 -4.02 -4.63
C ASP A 3 -2.99 -4.76 -5.35
N LEU A 4 -1.75 -4.38 -5.04
CA LEU A 4 -0.53 -5.03 -5.54
C LEU A 4 0.10 -5.97 -4.50
N CYS A 5 -0.65 -6.32 -3.46
CA CYS A 5 -0.17 -7.24 -2.45
C CYS A 5 -0.59 -8.68 -2.80
N PRO A 6 0.36 -9.64 -2.94
CA PRO A 6 0.01 -11.04 -3.24
C PRO A 6 -0.90 -11.70 -2.20
N GLN A 7 -0.95 -11.17 -0.97
CA GLN A 7 -1.85 -11.67 0.06
C GLN A 7 -3.32 -11.31 -0.20
N GLY A 8 -3.61 -10.23 -0.95
CA GLY A 8 -4.96 -9.80 -1.32
C GLY A 8 -5.85 -9.43 -0.13
N ASN A 9 -5.28 -9.06 1.01
CA ASN A 9 -6.03 -8.77 2.23
C ASN A 9 -6.98 -7.60 2.04
N VAL A 10 -6.50 -6.51 1.43
CA VAL A 10 -7.33 -5.32 1.15
C VAL A 10 -8.48 -5.69 0.21
N SER A 11 -8.20 -6.48 -0.83
CA SER A 11 -9.26 -6.96 -1.75
C SER A 11 -10.33 -7.74 -1.00
N GLN A 12 -9.95 -8.70 -0.16
CA GLN A 12 -10.91 -9.50 0.59
C GLN A 12 -11.75 -8.63 1.55
N ILE A 13 -11.13 -7.67 2.24
CA ILE A 13 -11.85 -6.74 3.14
C ILE A 13 -12.89 -5.94 2.36
N LEU A 14 -12.50 -5.34 1.22
CA LEU A 14 -13.38 -4.50 0.41
C LEU A 14 -14.48 -5.30 -0.30
N LEU A 15 -14.30 -6.60 -0.50
CA LEU A 15 -15.29 -7.51 -1.06
C LEU A 15 -16.26 -8.09 -0.03
N GLY A 16 -16.14 -7.72 1.26
CA GLY A 16 -17.03 -8.14 2.34
C GLY A 16 -16.37 -8.96 3.44
N GLY A 17 -15.06 -8.79 3.65
CA GLY A 17 -14.26 -9.49 4.65
C GLY A 17 -13.93 -10.94 4.26
N THR A 18 -13.09 -11.61 5.08
CA THR A 18 -12.67 -12.97 4.76
C THR A 18 -13.83 -13.98 4.79
N GLN A 19 -14.92 -13.71 5.49
CA GLN A 19 -16.11 -14.57 5.52
C GLN A 19 -16.84 -14.65 4.16
N LYS A 20 -17.03 -13.51 3.50
CA LYS A 20 -17.79 -13.41 2.25
C LYS A 20 -16.92 -13.00 1.07
N GLY A 21 -15.94 -12.16 1.33
CA GLY A 21 -15.06 -11.58 0.32
C GLY A 21 -14.07 -12.59 -0.25
N SER A 22 -13.64 -13.61 0.51
CA SER A 22 -12.71 -14.61 0.00
C SER A 22 -13.27 -15.35 -1.21
N THR A 23 -14.53 -15.81 -1.17
CA THR A 23 -15.17 -16.49 -2.31
C THR A 23 -15.21 -15.59 -3.55
N LYS A 24 -15.58 -14.31 -3.37
CA LYS A 24 -15.60 -13.33 -4.46
C LYS A 24 -14.20 -13.05 -5.01
N PHE A 25 -13.22 -12.98 -4.13
CA PHE A 25 -11.82 -12.78 -4.48
C PHE A 25 -11.30 -13.95 -5.35
N PHE A 26 -11.59 -15.18 -4.95
CA PHE A 26 -11.22 -16.37 -5.76
C PHE A 26 -11.94 -16.40 -7.12
N ASP A 27 -13.24 -16.05 -7.19
CA ASP A 27 -13.97 -15.94 -8.45
C ASP A 27 -13.34 -14.90 -9.40
N LEU A 28 -12.93 -13.75 -8.87
CA LEU A 28 -12.21 -12.73 -9.65
C LEU A 28 -10.88 -13.25 -10.21
N MET A 29 -10.13 -14.01 -9.41
CA MET A 29 -8.87 -14.63 -9.88
C MET A 29 -9.12 -15.68 -10.97
N GLU A 30 -10.11 -16.52 -10.83
CA GLU A 30 -10.48 -17.52 -11.86
C GLU A 30 -10.88 -16.84 -13.18
N ARG A 31 -11.67 -15.76 -13.11
CA ARG A 31 -12.05 -14.95 -14.28
C ARG A 31 -10.94 -14.04 -14.78
N LYS A 32 -9.80 -14.01 -14.13
CA LYS A 32 -8.69 -13.08 -14.44
C LYS A 32 -9.10 -11.60 -14.40
N LYS A 33 -10.04 -11.22 -13.52
CA LYS A 33 -10.50 -9.85 -13.29
C LYS A 33 -9.78 -9.22 -12.11
N THR A 34 -8.45 -9.36 -12.10
CA THR A 34 -7.51 -8.93 -11.06
C THR A 34 -6.40 -8.09 -11.67
N VAL A 35 -5.55 -7.50 -10.85
CA VAL A 35 -4.34 -6.81 -11.32
C VAL A 35 -3.40 -7.75 -12.09
N MET A 36 -3.34 -9.04 -11.72
CA MET A 36 -2.60 -10.04 -12.50
C MET A 36 -3.23 -10.25 -13.87
N GLY A 37 -4.56 -10.29 -13.96
CA GLY A 37 -5.28 -10.35 -15.24
C GLY A 37 -4.94 -9.18 -16.15
N TYR A 38 -4.90 -7.96 -15.60
CA TYR A 38 -4.43 -6.77 -16.31
C TYR A 38 -2.97 -6.91 -16.78
N PHE A 39 -2.07 -7.35 -15.92
CA PHE A 39 -0.67 -7.55 -16.31
C PHE A 39 -0.49 -8.62 -17.39
N LEU A 40 -1.28 -9.70 -17.35
CA LEU A 40 -1.27 -10.71 -18.40
C LEU A 40 -1.81 -10.18 -19.74
N ASP A 41 -2.79 -9.28 -19.70
CA ASP A 41 -3.28 -8.62 -20.89
C ASP A 41 -2.22 -7.69 -21.49
N ARG A 42 -1.58 -6.86 -20.66
CA ARG A 42 -0.45 -6.01 -21.07
C ARG A 42 0.74 -6.81 -21.60
N ALA A 43 1.01 -7.97 -21.04
CA ALA A 43 2.13 -8.83 -21.47
C ALA A 43 2.00 -9.32 -22.93
N ARG A 44 0.80 -9.33 -23.51
CA ARG A 44 0.59 -9.66 -24.94
C ARG A 44 1.10 -8.56 -25.87
N SER A 45 1.07 -7.30 -25.42
CA SER A 45 1.57 -6.14 -26.14
C SER A 45 2.22 -5.19 -25.14
N PRO A 46 3.42 -5.51 -24.62
CA PRO A 46 3.95 -4.90 -23.40
C PRO A 46 4.25 -3.40 -23.51
N TYR A 47 4.34 -2.89 -24.73
CA TYR A 47 4.71 -1.50 -25.01
C TYR A 47 3.57 -0.64 -25.56
N GLN A 48 2.34 -1.19 -25.60
CA GLN A 48 1.16 -0.49 -26.11
C GLN A 48 0.01 -0.61 -25.10
N LYS A 49 -0.86 0.40 -25.04
CA LYS A 49 -2.09 0.33 -24.27
C LYS A 49 -3.02 -0.73 -24.85
N SER A 50 -3.69 -1.52 -24.01
CA SER A 50 -4.56 -2.60 -24.48
C SER A 50 -5.94 -2.09 -24.89
N GLY A 51 -6.40 -0.97 -24.37
CA GLY A 51 -7.75 -0.45 -24.52
C GLY A 51 -8.79 -1.14 -23.64
N THR A 52 -8.36 -2.10 -22.83
CA THR A 52 -9.20 -2.89 -21.91
C THR A 52 -8.88 -2.61 -20.43
N GLU A 53 -8.12 -1.55 -20.15
CA GLU A 53 -7.60 -1.23 -18.83
C GLU A 53 -8.72 -1.17 -17.76
N THR A 54 -9.87 -0.60 -18.12
CA THR A 54 -11.00 -0.46 -17.19
C THR A 54 -11.84 -1.73 -16.97
N ASP A 55 -11.57 -2.80 -17.71
CA ASP A 55 -12.27 -4.09 -17.57
C ASP A 55 -11.92 -4.81 -16.27
N PHE A 56 -10.86 -4.40 -15.61
CA PHE A 56 -10.38 -4.93 -14.34
C PHE A 56 -10.88 -4.14 -13.14
N LEU A 57 -11.57 -3.00 -13.39
CA LEU A 57 -12.11 -2.13 -12.37
C LEU A 57 -13.51 -2.58 -11.95
N LEU A 58 -13.71 -2.83 -10.67
CA LEU A 58 -15.03 -3.13 -10.10
C LEU A 58 -15.44 -2.08 -9.07
N ARG A 59 -16.76 -1.85 -8.93
CA ARG A 59 -17.32 -1.03 -7.86
C ARG A 59 -17.49 -1.91 -6.62
N THR A 60 -16.97 -1.49 -5.48
CA THR A 60 -16.97 -2.34 -4.27
C THR A 60 -18.39 -2.46 -3.65
N SER A 61 -19.26 -1.45 -3.82
CA SER A 61 -20.65 -1.50 -3.37
C SER A 61 -21.48 -2.57 -4.08
N ASP A 62 -21.10 -2.99 -5.30
CA ASP A 62 -21.76 -4.11 -6.00
C ASP A 62 -21.43 -5.47 -5.35
N CYS A 63 -20.36 -5.48 -4.54
CA CYS A 63 -19.90 -6.68 -3.84
C CYS A 63 -20.24 -6.67 -2.35
N SER A 64 -20.31 -5.51 -1.71
CA SER A 64 -20.53 -5.36 -0.27
C SER A 64 -21.34 -4.10 0.02
N GLU A 65 -22.49 -4.25 0.66
CA GLU A 65 -23.36 -3.14 1.09
C GLU A 65 -22.68 -2.21 2.12
N GLU A 66 -21.60 -2.67 2.75
CA GLU A 66 -20.81 -1.86 3.68
C GLU A 66 -19.99 -0.78 2.97
N MET A 67 -19.64 -0.99 1.69
CA MET A 67 -18.75 -0.12 0.94
C MET A 67 -19.49 1.09 0.33
N PRO A 68 -18.83 2.26 0.26
CA PRO A 68 -19.41 3.44 -0.38
C PRO A 68 -19.46 3.27 -1.91
N GLU A 69 -20.43 3.92 -2.56
CA GLU A 69 -20.63 3.81 -4.01
C GLU A 69 -19.49 4.39 -4.86
N ASN A 70 -18.74 5.32 -4.30
CA ASN A 70 -17.61 5.97 -4.98
C ASN A 70 -16.27 5.26 -4.73
N LEU A 71 -16.27 4.06 -4.15
CA LEU A 71 -15.08 3.24 -3.95
C LEU A 71 -14.99 2.15 -5.02
N TYR A 72 -13.90 2.15 -5.74
CA TYR A 72 -13.59 1.17 -6.77
C TYR A 72 -12.33 0.39 -6.42
N LEU A 73 -12.23 -0.83 -6.94
CA LEU A 73 -11.13 -1.75 -6.69
C LEU A 73 -10.63 -2.37 -8.00
N VAL A 74 -9.33 -2.42 -8.19
CA VAL A 74 -8.66 -3.43 -9.01
C VAL A 74 -8.10 -4.43 -8.02
N ALA A 75 -8.68 -5.62 -8.00
CA ALA A 75 -8.40 -6.64 -6.99
C ALA A 75 -6.98 -7.20 -7.14
N GLY A 76 -6.35 -7.54 -6.02
CA GLY A 76 -5.06 -8.22 -5.96
C GLY A 76 -5.12 -9.64 -6.55
N ASP A 77 -3.99 -10.31 -6.53
CA ASP A 77 -3.89 -11.69 -7.01
C ASP A 77 -2.75 -12.42 -6.31
N THR A 78 -2.99 -13.63 -5.84
CA THR A 78 -1.98 -14.44 -5.15
C THR A 78 -0.82 -14.89 -6.05
N LYS A 79 -0.96 -14.72 -7.36
CA LYS A 79 0.04 -15.10 -8.37
C LYS A 79 0.89 -13.93 -8.87
N LEU A 80 0.83 -12.76 -8.22
CA LEU A 80 1.57 -11.57 -8.65
C LEU A 80 3.08 -11.78 -8.75
N ASP A 81 3.66 -12.63 -7.91
CA ASP A 81 5.10 -12.91 -7.98
C ASP A 81 5.52 -13.52 -9.32
N LEU A 82 4.62 -14.23 -10.01
CA LEU A 82 4.93 -14.86 -11.29
C LEU A 82 5.19 -13.86 -12.42
N ILE A 83 4.65 -12.63 -12.33
CA ILE A 83 4.83 -11.62 -13.39
C ILE A 83 6.20 -10.90 -13.29
N SER A 84 6.88 -10.97 -12.15
CA SER A 84 8.11 -10.21 -11.91
C SER A 84 9.18 -10.50 -12.95
N GLN A 85 9.43 -11.76 -13.28
CA GLN A 85 10.42 -12.13 -14.30
C GLN A 85 10.06 -11.59 -15.68
N SER A 86 8.78 -11.63 -16.05
CA SER A 86 8.30 -11.08 -17.32
C SER A 86 8.48 -9.58 -17.40
N LEU A 87 8.19 -8.86 -16.32
CA LEU A 87 8.41 -7.41 -16.24
C LEU A 87 9.90 -7.05 -16.39
N ASP A 88 10.79 -7.83 -15.78
CA ASP A 88 12.23 -7.63 -15.90
C ASP A 88 12.70 -7.89 -17.35
N LEU A 89 12.19 -8.92 -18.00
CA LEU A 89 12.49 -9.20 -19.42
C LEU A 89 11.98 -8.09 -20.34
N PHE A 90 10.74 -7.63 -20.16
CA PHE A 90 10.19 -6.55 -20.99
C PHE A 90 10.92 -5.24 -20.79
N SER A 91 11.26 -4.88 -19.55
CA SER A 91 11.94 -3.62 -19.25
C SER A 91 13.38 -3.57 -19.76
N ASN A 92 14.05 -4.71 -19.88
CA ASN A 92 15.44 -4.82 -20.34
C ASN A 92 15.55 -5.21 -21.82
N ASN A 93 14.48 -5.19 -22.59
CA ASN A 93 14.49 -5.55 -24.01
C ASN A 93 15.02 -4.41 -24.87
N ASN A 94 16.30 -4.48 -25.22
CA ASN A 94 16.97 -3.49 -26.08
C ASN A 94 16.82 -3.79 -27.58
N ALA A 95 16.05 -4.82 -27.97
CA ALA A 95 15.93 -5.23 -29.37
C ALA A 95 15.05 -4.33 -30.25
N ILE A 96 14.35 -3.35 -29.66
CA ILE A 96 13.46 -2.43 -30.37
C ILE A 96 14.10 -1.04 -30.47
N PRO A 97 14.67 -0.67 -31.63
CA PRO A 97 15.32 0.63 -31.79
C PRO A 97 14.35 1.80 -31.55
N GLY A 98 14.82 2.80 -30.81
CA GLY A 98 14.05 4.03 -30.56
C GLY A 98 12.94 3.91 -29.51
N LEU A 99 12.70 2.72 -28.96
CA LEU A 99 11.71 2.53 -27.91
C LEU A 99 12.39 2.44 -26.53
N ASN A 100 11.93 3.26 -25.60
CA ASN A 100 12.29 3.13 -24.20
C ASN A 100 11.43 2.04 -23.55
N THR A 101 11.88 0.79 -23.65
CA THR A 101 11.16 -0.41 -23.15
C THR A 101 11.03 -0.40 -21.64
N TRP A 102 12.02 0.15 -20.91
CA TRP A 102 11.96 0.29 -19.46
C TRP A 102 10.79 1.19 -19.07
N LYS A 103 10.73 2.41 -19.63
CA LYS A 103 9.65 3.35 -19.35
C LYS A 103 8.29 2.77 -19.77
N ALA A 104 8.19 2.19 -20.96
CA ALA A 104 6.95 1.60 -21.46
C ALA A 104 6.43 0.50 -20.53
N THR A 105 7.30 -0.37 -20.02
CA THR A 105 6.92 -1.43 -19.07
C THR A 105 6.50 -0.86 -17.72
N TYR A 106 7.30 0.04 -17.15
CA TYR A 106 7.01 0.61 -15.84
C TYR A 106 5.90 1.67 -15.85
N SER A 107 5.34 2.02 -17.02
CA SER A 107 4.15 2.88 -17.16
C SER A 107 2.83 2.12 -17.13
N TRP A 108 2.79 0.79 -17.04
CA TRP A 108 1.54 0.03 -17.11
C TRP A 108 0.48 0.48 -16.10
N LEU A 109 0.86 0.73 -14.85
CA LEU A 109 -0.10 1.23 -13.85
C LEU A 109 -0.48 2.70 -14.08
N ILE A 110 0.40 3.52 -14.65
CA ILE A 110 0.08 4.88 -15.06
C ILE A 110 -1.00 4.84 -16.16
N ASP A 111 -0.83 3.98 -17.16
CA ASP A 111 -1.82 3.78 -18.22
C ASP A 111 -3.18 3.34 -17.67
N LEU A 112 -3.18 2.40 -16.69
CA LEU A 112 -4.39 1.97 -16.00
C LEU A 112 -5.06 3.13 -15.25
N GLN A 113 -4.29 3.94 -14.52
CA GLN A 113 -4.80 5.10 -13.80
C GLN A 113 -5.38 6.14 -14.75
N GLU A 114 -4.72 6.43 -15.87
CA GLU A 114 -5.23 7.34 -16.89
C GLU A 114 -6.57 6.85 -17.47
N ALA A 115 -6.68 5.57 -17.83
CA ALA A 115 -7.91 5.01 -18.34
C ALA A 115 -9.05 5.06 -17.29
N ILE A 116 -8.74 4.81 -16.01
CA ILE A 116 -9.70 4.93 -14.93
C ILE A 116 -10.13 6.39 -14.71
N LYS A 117 -9.22 7.36 -14.77
CA LYS A 117 -9.55 8.80 -14.70
C LYS A 117 -10.47 9.23 -15.84
N LEU A 118 -10.20 8.79 -17.06
CA LEU A 118 -11.07 9.06 -18.20
C LEU A 118 -12.50 8.54 -17.98
N ARG A 119 -12.67 7.42 -17.28
CA ARG A 119 -13.98 6.82 -16.98
C ARG A 119 -14.68 7.44 -15.77
N LEU A 120 -13.95 7.76 -14.69
CA LEU A 120 -14.52 8.18 -13.41
C LEU A 120 -14.40 9.70 -13.16
N GLY A 121 -13.57 10.41 -13.91
CA GLY A 121 -13.27 11.84 -13.76
C GLY A 121 -11.93 12.13 -13.10
N ASP A 122 -11.44 13.35 -13.30
CA ASP A 122 -10.10 13.79 -12.88
C ASP A 122 -9.90 13.86 -11.36
N ASN A 123 -10.99 13.98 -10.60
CA ASN A 123 -10.95 13.99 -9.13
C ASN A 123 -10.74 12.59 -8.51
N THR A 124 -10.37 11.60 -9.33
CA THR A 124 -10.10 10.24 -8.85
C THR A 124 -8.78 10.18 -8.09
N VAL A 125 -8.83 9.72 -6.84
CA VAL A 125 -7.67 9.47 -5.99
C VAL A 125 -7.36 7.98 -5.99
N PHE A 126 -6.09 7.64 -6.16
CA PHE A 126 -5.61 6.25 -6.15
C PHE A 126 -4.87 5.94 -4.85
N PHE A 127 -5.30 4.89 -4.18
CA PHE A 127 -4.52 4.24 -3.13
C PHE A 127 -3.97 2.93 -3.71
N ILE A 128 -2.66 2.73 -3.57
CA ILE A 128 -1.96 1.55 -4.09
C ILE A 128 -1.39 0.80 -2.89
N ASP A 129 -1.94 -0.38 -2.60
CA ASP A 129 -1.42 -1.27 -1.56
C ASP A 129 -0.31 -2.14 -2.14
N THR A 130 0.85 -2.15 -1.51
CA THR A 130 2.01 -2.92 -1.94
C THR A 130 2.52 -3.80 -0.82
N ASN A 131 3.20 -4.88 -1.18
CA ASN A 131 3.93 -5.67 -0.18
C ASN A 131 5.28 -4.99 0.17
N PRO A 132 5.92 -5.38 1.29
CA PRO A 132 7.20 -4.79 1.70
C PRO A 132 8.39 -5.23 0.82
N SER A 133 8.21 -6.16 -0.12
CA SER A 133 9.28 -6.58 -1.03
C SER A 133 9.49 -5.54 -2.14
N PHE A 134 10.72 -5.36 -2.58
CA PHE A 134 11.07 -4.47 -3.70
C PHE A 134 11.00 -5.21 -5.05
N SER A 135 9.90 -5.93 -5.27
CA SER A 135 9.62 -6.68 -6.51
C SER A 135 9.33 -5.76 -7.69
N SER A 136 9.37 -6.28 -8.91
CA SER A 136 9.14 -5.48 -10.12
C SER A 136 7.73 -4.91 -10.18
N TYR A 137 6.70 -5.62 -9.71
CA TYR A 137 5.35 -5.06 -9.60
C TYR A 137 5.21 -4.02 -8.48
N THR A 138 5.95 -4.13 -7.37
CA THR A 138 6.02 -3.07 -6.36
C THR A 138 6.65 -1.79 -6.94
N LYS A 139 7.69 -1.92 -7.76
CA LYS A 139 8.29 -0.79 -8.49
C LYS A 139 7.30 -0.11 -9.42
N LEU A 140 6.42 -0.87 -10.09
CA LEU A 140 5.30 -0.29 -10.88
C LEU A 140 4.39 0.58 -10.01
N GLY A 141 3.99 0.08 -8.83
CA GLY A 141 3.18 0.83 -7.88
C GLY A 141 3.85 2.13 -7.42
N LEU A 142 5.14 2.05 -7.07
CA LEU A 142 5.91 3.21 -6.63
C LEU A 142 6.05 4.27 -7.72
N LEU A 143 6.32 3.87 -8.98
CA LEU A 143 6.48 4.80 -10.10
C LEU A 143 5.16 5.40 -10.60
N SER A 144 4.03 4.83 -10.20
CA SER A 144 2.69 5.34 -10.53
C SER A 144 2.07 6.19 -9.41
N ALA A 145 2.78 6.39 -8.30
CA ALA A 145 2.32 7.16 -7.16
C ALA A 145 3.06 8.51 -7.07
N ASP A 146 2.35 9.55 -6.61
CA ASP A 146 2.93 10.86 -6.32
C ASP A 146 3.45 10.93 -4.88
N ARG A 147 2.83 10.18 -3.97
CA ARG A 147 3.06 10.24 -2.53
C ARG A 147 3.21 8.84 -1.95
N LEU A 148 4.10 8.71 -0.99
CA LEU A 148 4.37 7.47 -0.27
C LEU A 148 3.95 7.61 1.19
N ILE A 149 3.11 6.69 1.65
CA ILE A 149 2.82 6.47 3.07
C ILE A 149 3.63 5.25 3.50
N VAL A 150 4.47 5.44 4.52
CA VAL A 150 5.36 4.37 5.03
C VAL A 150 4.82 3.87 6.37
N PRO A 151 4.20 2.68 6.41
CA PRO A 151 3.84 2.07 7.68
C PRO A 151 5.09 1.52 8.38
N CYS A 152 5.21 1.81 9.66
CA CYS A 152 6.27 1.32 10.53
C CYS A 152 5.66 0.73 11.81
N PHE A 153 6.34 -0.21 12.42
CA PHE A 153 6.08 -0.64 13.79
C PHE A 153 7.18 -0.09 14.71
N SER A 154 6.92 -0.05 16.01
CA SER A 154 7.92 0.35 17.00
C SER A 154 8.91 -0.80 17.25
N ASP A 155 9.60 -1.23 16.18
CA ASP A 155 10.59 -2.30 16.22
C ASP A 155 11.86 -1.94 15.41
N VAL A 156 12.91 -2.73 15.60
CA VAL A 156 14.20 -2.52 14.92
C VAL A 156 14.09 -2.82 13.42
N GLY A 157 13.22 -3.77 13.04
CA GLY A 157 12.99 -4.11 11.63
C GLY A 157 12.45 -2.93 10.82
N SER A 158 11.52 -2.16 11.40
CA SER A 158 10.98 -0.95 10.78
C SER A 158 12.03 0.15 10.58
N LEU A 159 12.99 0.28 11.50
CA LEU A 159 14.09 1.22 11.32
C LEU A 159 14.99 0.80 10.14
N TYR A 160 15.30 -0.48 10.00
CA TYR A 160 16.05 -1.00 8.85
C TYR A 160 15.25 -0.87 7.55
N ALA A 161 13.94 -1.14 7.58
CA ALA A 161 13.07 -0.97 6.42
C ALA A 161 13.04 0.48 5.92
N LEU A 162 12.99 1.46 6.84
CA LEU A 162 13.06 2.87 6.50
C LEU A 162 14.40 3.22 5.83
N ASN A 163 15.53 2.75 6.37
CA ASN A 163 16.84 2.97 5.76
C ASN A 163 16.95 2.31 4.37
N ASN A 164 16.35 1.12 4.20
CA ASN A 164 16.30 0.46 2.89
C ASN A 164 15.48 1.26 1.88
N ILE A 165 14.35 1.85 2.29
CA ILE A 165 13.55 2.73 1.44
C ILE A 165 14.37 3.95 1.03
N MET A 166 15.12 4.58 1.95
CA MET A 166 16.01 5.70 1.64
C MET A 166 17.04 5.34 0.59
N TYR A 167 17.66 4.17 0.74
CA TYR A 167 18.63 3.67 -0.23
C TYR A 167 17.99 3.35 -1.59
N LEU A 168 16.94 2.54 -1.61
CA LEU A 168 16.35 2.01 -2.84
C LEU A 168 15.63 3.08 -3.67
N LEU A 169 14.87 3.97 -3.01
CA LEU A 169 14.08 4.98 -3.72
C LEU A 169 14.81 6.30 -3.92
N TYR A 170 15.72 6.67 -3.04
CA TYR A 170 16.33 8.01 -3.10
C TYR A 170 17.84 8.00 -3.25
N ASP A 171 18.44 6.81 -3.36
CA ASP A 171 19.92 6.65 -3.51
C ASP A 171 20.69 7.25 -2.31
N ILE A 172 20.07 7.21 -1.13
CA ILE A 172 20.66 7.71 0.11
C ILE A 172 21.24 6.52 0.86
N ASN A 173 22.57 6.47 0.90
CA ASN A 173 23.34 5.40 1.55
C ASN A 173 24.07 5.96 2.78
N GLU A 174 23.42 5.87 3.94
CA GLU A 174 24.06 6.27 5.20
C GLU A 174 24.98 5.19 5.78
N SER A 175 24.87 3.94 5.30
CA SER A 175 25.74 2.84 5.74
C SER A 175 27.10 2.82 5.06
N GLY A 176 27.30 3.61 4.00
CA GLY A 176 28.55 3.66 3.25
C GLY A 176 28.88 2.40 2.43
N ILE A 177 27.96 1.43 2.37
CA ILE A 177 28.15 0.21 1.57
C ILE A 177 27.80 0.52 0.12
N ASP A 178 28.82 0.67 -0.72
CA ASP A 178 28.62 0.75 -2.17
C ASP A 178 28.49 -0.66 -2.74
N ILE A 179 27.29 -1.02 -3.17
CA ILE A 179 27.02 -2.30 -3.84
C ILE A 179 27.24 -2.26 -5.35
N GLY A 180 27.87 -1.19 -5.87
CA GLY A 180 28.39 -1.12 -7.24
C GLY A 180 27.35 -1.21 -8.35
N GLY A 181 26.10 -0.81 -8.11
CA GLY A 181 25.01 -0.92 -9.08
C GLY A 181 24.39 0.42 -9.46
N VAL A 182 23.68 0.44 -10.59
CA VAL A 182 22.80 1.55 -10.93
C VAL A 182 21.57 1.46 -10.03
N SER A 183 21.35 2.46 -9.15
CA SER A 183 20.21 2.47 -8.25
C SER A 183 18.90 2.60 -9.03
N PHE A 184 17.81 2.08 -8.44
CA PHE A 184 16.48 2.22 -9.01
C PHE A 184 16.10 3.70 -9.22
N ALA A 185 16.45 4.56 -8.27
CA ALA A 185 16.22 6.00 -8.37
C ALA A 185 16.91 6.62 -9.60
N LYS A 186 18.19 6.28 -9.83
CA LYS A 186 18.94 6.76 -11.02
C LYS A 186 18.32 6.21 -12.31
N THR A 187 17.95 4.92 -12.32
CA THR A 187 17.33 4.29 -13.47
C THR A 187 16.00 4.98 -13.81
N ALA A 188 15.13 5.21 -12.84
CA ALA A 188 13.86 5.90 -13.03
C ALA A 188 14.07 7.30 -13.60
N LYS A 189 14.98 8.08 -13.00
CA LYS A 189 15.30 9.45 -13.46
C LYS A 189 15.86 9.45 -14.88
N ASN A 190 16.78 8.55 -15.21
CA ASN A 190 17.36 8.45 -16.55
C ASN A 190 16.32 8.08 -17.61
N ASN A 191 15.25 7.38 -17.22
CA ASN A 191 14.12 7.05 -18.07
C ASN A 191 12.98 8.08 -18.02
N GLY A 192 13.18 9.25 -17.37
CA GLY A 192 12.21 10.33 -17.29
C GLY A 192 10.96 9.95 -16.50
N MET A 193 11.13 9.13 -15.43
CA MET A 193 10.07 8.78 -14.49
C MET A 193 10.36 9.36 -13.10
N SER A 194 9.30 9.80 -12.42
CA SER A 194 9.37 10.38 -11.09
C SER A 194 9.29 9.30 -10.01
N ILE A 195 9.95 9.54 -8.88
CA ILE A 195 9.84 8.74 -7.66
C ILE A 195 8.88 9.46 -6.71
N PRO A 196 7.97 8.76 -6.01
CA PRO A 196 7.04 9.38 -5.07
C PRO A 196 7.79 10.06 -3.94
N LEU A 197 7.23 11.14 -3.40
CA LEU A 197 7.76 11.78 -2.20
C LEU A 197 7.13 11.17 -0.96
N ILE A 198 7.88 11.05 0.13
CA ILE A 198 7.34 10.59 1.42
C ILE A 198 6.38 11.66 1.93
N PHE A 199 5.13 11.26 2.07
CA PHE A 199 4.05 12.12 2.56
C PHE A 199 3.81 11.90 4.05
N MET A 200 3.85 10.65 4.52
CA MET A 200 3.51 10.28 5.89
C MET A 200 4.21 8.99 6.31
N THR A 201 4.61 8.93 7.57
CA THR A 201 5.01 7.69 8.25
C THR A 201 3.97 7.35 9.31
N LEU A 202 3.36 6.17 9.22
CA LEU A 202 2.37 5.67 10.17
C LEU A 202 3.03 4.68 11.11
N ILE A 203 3.14 5.03 12.40
CA ILE A 203 3.64 4.12 13.42
C ILE A 203 2.45 3.37 14.02
N GLY A 204 2.34 2.09 13.66
CA GLY A 204 1.31 1.18 14.14
C GLY A 204 1.73 0.39 15.39
N LYS A 205 0.74 -0.26 16.03
CA LYS A 205 0.94 -1.14 17.22
C LYS A 205 1.67 -0.48 18.38
N SER A 206 1.46 0.82 18.61
CA SER A 206 1.89 1.42 19.88
C SER A 206 0.97 0.88 21.00
N THR A 207 1.27 -0.31 21.50
CA THR A 207 0.52 -0.91 22.61
C THR A 207 0.96 -0.29 23.92
N ILE A 208 -0.01 0.09 24.74
CA ILE A 208 0.19 0.44 26.15
C ILE A 208 0.45 -0.88 26.92
N TYR A 209 1.65 -1.45 26.79
CA TYR A 209 2.05 -2.61 27.58
C TYR A 209 2.71 -2.20 28.90
N LYS A 210 2.79 -3.16 29.84
CA LYS A 210 3.41 -3.05 31.18
C LYS A 210 4.70 -2.22 31.14
N LYS A 211 4.95 -1.43 32.18
CA LYS A 211 5.98 -0.38 32.29
C LYS A 211 7.32 -0.61 31.54
N ASP A 212 7.89 -1.80 31.58
CA ASP A 212 9.23 -2.05 31.02
C ASP A 212 9.21 -2.20 29.48
N SER A 213 8.18 -2.82 28.93
CA SER A 213 8.00 -2.90 27.47
C SER A 213 7.60 -1.56 26.87
N ALA A 214 6.83 -0.73 27.59
CA ALA A 214 6.49 0.63 27.16
C ALA A 214 7.75 1.50 27.00
N ILE A 215 8.75 1.35 27.86
CA ILE A 215 10.03 2.10 27.78
C ILE A 215 10.82 1.66 26.53
N ALA A 216 10.90 0.36 26.25
CA ALA A 216 11.60 -0.15 25.08
C ALA A 216 10.95 0.34 23.76
N PHE A 217 9.61 0.30 23.67
CA PHE A 217 8.87 0.81 22.50
C PHE A 217 9.01 2.33 22.34
N SER A 218 8.94 3.11 23.42
CA SER A 218 9.13 4.57 23.37
C SER A 218 10.55 4.94 22.92
N ASN A 219 11.56 4.15 23.30
CA ASN A 219 12.94 4.36 22.87
C ASN A 219 13.12 4.08 21.37
N LEU A 220 12.48 3.03 20.83
CA LEU A 220 12.52 2.72 19.40
C LEU A 220 11.75 3.74 18.57
N GLU A 221 10.59 4.17 19.05
CA GLU A 221 9.84 5.26 18.42
C GLU A 221 10.64 6.57 18.39
N SER A 222 11.29 6.91 19.49
CA SER A 222 12.19 8.07 19.56
C SER A 222 13.36 7.97 18.57
N LYS A 223 13.92 6.76 18.38
CA LYS A 223 14.96 6.52 17.36
C LYS A 223 14.44 6.70 15.95
N ILE A 224 13.23 6.19 15.63
CA ILE A 224 12.60 6.38 14.31
C ILE A 224 12.36 7.87 14.07
N LYS A 225 11.81 8.60 15.04
CA LYS A 225 11.60 10.06 14.96
C LYS A 225 12.91 10.79 14.73
N THR A 226 13.94 10.52 15.54
CA THR A 226 15.26 11.15 15.41
C THR A 226 15.89 10.88 14.04
N ASN A 227 15.76 9.65 13.52
CA ASN A 227 16.27 9.31 12.18
C ASN A 227 15.53 10.11 11.10
N LEU A 228 14.20 10.17 11.16
CA LEU A 228 13.39 10.97 10.22
C LEU A 228 13.72 12.46 10.29
N ASP A 229 13.93 13.02 11.48
CA ASP A 229 14.32 14.42 11.67
C ASP A 229 15.71 14.72 11.09
N ASN A 230 16.66 13.81 11.26
CA ASN A 230 17.99 13.91 10.65
C ASN A 230 17.92 13.85 9.12
N LEU A 231 17.15 12.90 8.57
CA LEU A 231 16.92 12.79 7.13
C LEU A 231 16.23 14.04 6.58
N LYS A 232 15.25 14.58 7.29
CA LYS A 232 14.58 15.81 6.92
C LYS A 232 15.54 16.99 6.88
N SER A 233 16.34 17.20 7.91
CA SER A 233 17.29 18.32 7.97
C SER A 233 18.26 18.31 6.78
N LYS A 234 18.66 17.09 6.34
CA LYS A 234 19.61 16.88 5.26
C LYS A 234 18.98 16.93 3.85
N TYR A 235 17.72 16.46 3.71
CA TYR A 235 17.08 16.23 2.42
C TYR A 235 15.71 16.92 2.27
N ASN A 236 15.43 17.94 3.06
CA ASN A 236 14.17 18.67 3.03
C ASN A 236 13.81 19.17 1.62
N GLY A 237 12.55 18.98 1.24
CA GLY A 237 12.03 19.36 -0.08
C GLY A 237 12.48 18.49 -1.26
N LYS A 238 13.37 17.50 -1.03
CA LYS A 238 13.84 16.57 -2.07
C LYS A 238 13.15 15.21 -2.01
N ILE A 239 12.84 14.74 -0.81
CA ILE A 239 12.23 13.42 -0.57
C ILE A 239 10.98 13.48 0.30
N PHE A 240 10.73 14.61 0.97
CA PHE A 240 9.55 14.79 1.83
C PHE A 240 8.62 15.87 1.28
N VAL A 241 7.31 15.61 1.31
CA VAL A 241 6.27 16.59 0.91
C VAL A 241 6.07 17.64 2.00
N ARG A 242 6.15 17.24 3.27
CA ARG A 242 5.89 18.09 4.46
C ARG A 242 7.04 18.01 5.45
N SER A 243 6.93 18.78 6.52
CA SER A 243 7.87 18.64 7.62
C SER A 243 7.72 17.28 8.31
N ALA A 244 8.83 16.65 8.73
CA ALA A 244 8.81 15.32 9.35
C ALA A 244 7.94 15.28 10.62
N PHE A 245 7.79 16.40 11.32
CA PHE A 245 6.96 16.51 12.52
C PHE A 245 5.47 16.30 12.21
N ASP A 246 4.97 16.84 11.09
CA ASP A 246 3.58 16.69 10.66
C ASP A 246 3.31 15.33 10.01
N MET A 247 4.38 14.59 9.67
CA MET A 247 4.32 13.37 8.86
C MET A 247 4.30 12.10 9.71
N ILE A 248 4.66 12.17 10.99
CA ILE A 248 4.68 11.01 11.87
C ILE A 248 3.35 10.94 12.60
N GLN A 249 2.54 9.96 12.22
CA GLN A 249 1.27 9.68 12.86
C GLN A 249 1.32 8.34 13.56
N GLN A 250 0.69 8.26 14.73
CA GLN A 250 0.57 7.02 15.50
C GLN A 250 -0.82 6.45 15.34
N ILE A 251 -0.90 5.15 15.07
CA ILE A 251 -2.14 4.39 15.11
C ILE A 251 -1.99 3.33 16.19
N HIS A 252 -2.83 3.40 17.22
CA HIS A 252 -2.84 2.41 18.28
C HIS A 252 -3.26 1.03 17.77
N ASP A 253 -2.80 -0.02 18.44
CA ASP A 253 -3.23 -1.38 18.14
C ASP A 253 -4.75 -1.49 18.32
N MET A 254 -5.43 -1.83 17.25
CA MET A 254 -6.90 -1.94 17.26
C MET A 254 -7.40 -3.29 17.81
N HIS A 255 -6.51 -4.09 18.42
CA HIS A 255 -6.85 -5.35 19.09
C HIS A 255 -7.97 -6.13 18.38
N LEU A 256 -9.14 -6.24 19.02
CA LEU A 256 -10.29 -6.96 18.49
C LEU A 256 -10.90 -6.32 17.23
N VAL A 257 -10.77 -5.00 17.06
CA VAL A 257 -11.38 -4.28 15.92
C VAL A 257 -10.75 -4.70 14.60
N ALA A 258 -9.42 -4.83 14.54
CA ALA A 258 -8.74 -5.22 13.30
C ALA A 258 -9.10 -6.64 12.83
N PRO A 259 -9.06 -7.69 13.67
CA PRO A 259 -9.57 -9.02 13.29
C PRO A 259 -11.03 -9.01 12.87
N TYR A 260 -11.88 -8.24 13.56
CA TYR A 260 -13.29 -8.14 13.23
C TYR A 260 -13.54 -7.49 11.86
N VAL A 261 -12.85 -6.40 11.56
CA VAL A 261 -12.90 -5.74 10.24
C VAL A 261 -12.40 -6.69 9.14
N ASN A 262 -11.30 -7.38 9.36
CA ASN A 262 -10.78 -8.36 8.42
C ASN A 262 -11.78 -9.49 8.16
N LEU A 263 -12.46 -9.96 9.20
CA LEU A 263 -13.42 -11.05 9.09
C LEU A 263 -14.69 -10.63 8.33
N THR A 264 -15.21 -9.44 8.60
CA THR A 264 -16.55 -9.00 8.18
C THR A 264 -16.56 -7.97 7.05
N GLY A 265 -15.45 -7.29 6.78
CA GLY A 265 -15.36 -6.17 5.84
C GLY A 265 -16.08 -4.90 6.32
N LYS A 266 -16.50 -4.83 7.59
CA LYS A 266 -17.20 -3.65 8.12
C LYS A 266 -16.24 -2.47 8.25
N ILE A 267 -16.74 -1.28 7.92
CA ILE A 267 -15.98 -0.04 8.03
C ILE A 267 -15.86 0.39 9.49
N VAL A 268 -14.65 0.68 9.96
CA VAL A 268 -14.37 1.06 11.37
C VAL A 268 -15.26 2.22 11.84
N THR A 269 -15.47 3.23 11.00
CA THR A 269 -16.30 4.41 11.35
C THR A 269 -17.76 4.09 11.61
N LYS A 270 -18.29 2.96 11.09
CA LYS A 270 -19.66 2.47 11.32
C LYS A 270 -19.78 1.59 12.56
N LEU A 271 -18.69 1.16 13.18
CA LEU A 271 -18.72 0.30 14.38
C LEU A 271 -19.19 1.09 15.61
N LYS A 272 -19.88 0.42 16.52
CA LYS A 272 -20.35 0.97 17.81
C LYS A 272 -19.79 0.14 18.96
N GLN A 273 -19.64 0.75 20.14
CA GLN A 273 -19.10 0.12 21.34
C GLN A 273 -19.80 -1.19 21.73
N THR A 274 -21.11 -1.29 21.50
CA THR A 274 -21.91 -2.48 21.84
C THR A 274 -22.00 -3.50 20.71
N HIS A 275 -21.23 -3.32 19.64
CA HIS A 275 -21.30 -4.22 18.50
C HIS A 275 -20.77 -5.61 18.86
N LYS A 276 -21.62 -6.61 18.72
CA LYS A 276 -21.25 -8.01 18.89
C LYS A 276 -20.41 -8.49 17.73
N THR A 277 -19.34 -9.21 18.00
CA THR A 277 -18.35 -9.54 16.97
C THR A 277 -18.54 -10.91 16.34
N GLY A 278 -19.31 -11.80 16.97
CA GLY A 278 -19.33 -13.22 16.60
C GLY A 278 -18.02 -13.96 16.93
N ILE A 279 -17.07 -13.28 17.60
CA ILE A 279 -15.83 -13.88 18.10
C ILE A 279 -16.03 -14.21 19.58
N PHE A 280 -15.68 -15.42 19.96
CA PHE A 280 -15.87 -15.92 21.35
C PHE A 280 -14.52 -16.02 22.05
N SER A 281 -14.50 -15.64 23.32
CA SER A 281 -13.38 -15.88 24.22
C SER A 281 -13.31 -17.35 24.64
N GLU A 282 -12.21 -17.76 25.25
CA GLU A 282 -11.99 -19.16 25.71
C GLU A 282 -13.08 -19.66 26.68
N ASP A 283 -13.69 -18.76 27.47
CA ASP A 283 -14.81 -19.06 28.38
C ASP A 283 -16.19 -19.04 27.68
N GLY A 284 -16.24 -18.95 26.36
CA GLY A 284 -17.45 -19.01 25.54
C GLY A 284 -18.28 -17.73 25.51
N ARG A 285 -17.78 -16.60 26.02
CA ARG A 285 -18.47 -15.31 25.94
C ARG A 285 -18.21 -14.65 24.60
N GLU A 286 -19.27 -14.13 23.98
CA GLU A 286 -19.12 -13.34 22.77
C GLU A 286 -18.44 -12.01 23.09
N MET A 287 -17.33 -11.73 22.39
CA MET A 287 -16.58 -10.50 22.55
C MET A 287 -17.33 -9.33 21.90
N GLN A 288 -17.26 -8.17 22.52
CA GLN A 288 -17.87 -6.93 22.02
C GLN A 288 -16.79 -5.90 21.69
N ILE A 289 -17.09 -5.03 20.73
CA ILE A 289 -16.26 -3.86 20.44
C ILE A 289 -16.24 -2.99 21.70
N GLY A 290 -15.04 -2.72 22.22
CA GLY A 290 -14.86 -1.98 23.46
C GLY A 290 -15.00 -0.46 23.32
N SER A 291 -14.92 0.26 24.45
CA SER A 291 -15.03 1.73 24.51
C SER A 291 -13.96 2.48 23.72
N HIS A 292 -12.84 1.83 23.41
CA HIS A 292 -11.73 2.44 22.65
C HIS A 292 -12.07 2.71 21.18
N ILE A 293 -13.20 2.22 20.67
CA ILE A 293 -13.58 2.39 19.25
C ILE A 293 -13.67 3.87 18.84
N GLU A 294 -14.16 4.75 19.71
CA GLU A 294 -14.25 6.18 19.39
C GLU A 294 -12.84 6.80 19.25
N ALA A 295 -11.93 6.48 20.16
CA ALA A 295 -10.53 6.94 20.05
C ALA A 295 -9.84 6.45 18.76
N TYR A 296 -10.18 5.24 18.30
CA TYR A 296 -9.68 4.75 17.01
C TYR A 296 -10.27 5.50 15.83
N LYS A 297 -11.58 5.82 15.87
CA LYS A 297 -12.23 6.64 14.82
C LYS A 297 -11.63 8.03 14.75
N ASP A 298 -11.48 8.70 15.89
CA ASP A 298 -10.90 10.04 15.99
C ASP A 298 -9.49 10.04 15.38
N LYS A 299 -8.67 9.04 15.74
CA LYS A 299 -7.31 8.94 15.21
C LYS A 299 -7.26 8.65 13.71
N ILE A 300 -8.16 7.80 13.19
CA ILE A 300 -8.29 7.58 11.76
C ILE A 300 -8.71 8.87 11.05
N GLN A 301 -9.66 9.63 11.61
CA GLN A 301 -10.10 10.92 11.07
C GLN A 301 -8.95 11.94 11.03
N ASP A 302 -8.14 12.03 12.10
CA ASP A 302 -6.95 12.88 12.13
C ASP A 302 -5.99 12.55 10.97
N VAL A 303 -5.72 11.25 10.77
CA VAL A 303 -4.84 10.78 9.68
C VAL A 303 -5.45 11.09 8.31
N VAL A 304 -6.75 10.81 8.13
CA VAL A 304 -7.45 11.09 6.87
C VAL A 304 -7.53 12.57 6.57
N GLY A 305 -7.69 13.42 7.59
CA GLY A 305 -7.69 14.88 7.44
C GLY A 305 -6.36 15.46 6.93
N LEU A 306 -5.29 14.67 6.96
CA LEU A 306 -3.98 15.05 6.41
C LEU A 306 -3.80 14.64 4.93
N LEU A 307 -4.59 13.69 4.43
CA LEU A 307 -4.54 13.20 3.05
C LEU A 307 -5.16 14.19 2.06
#